data_c4cf54f83889dd37e063ea73360b80fb
#
_entry.id   c4cf54f83889dd37e063ea73360b80fb
#
_cell.length_a   1.000
_cell.length_b   1.000
_cell.length_c   1.000
_cell.angle_alpha   90.00
_cell.angle_beta   90.00
_cell.angle_gamma   90.00
#
_symmetry.space_group_name_H-M   'P 1'
#
loop_
_entity.id
_entity.type
_entity.pdbx_description
1 polymer ?
#
loop_
_entity_poly.entity_id
_entity_poly.type
_entity_poly.pdbx_seq_one_letter_code
_entity_poly.pdbx_strand_id
1 'polypeptide(L)'
;MNHPTELKYTKSHEWLRIEDGVAVVGISDFAQDALGDVVFINLPQEGDETTAGESFGDVESVKAVSELISPVSGTVCAVNEELLDAPELLNQDPYAAWIIKVYNVTGTEELLDAAEYEAFCANE
;
A
#
# COMPACT_ATOMS: atom_id res chain seq x y z
N MET A 1 2.73 17.27 -0.26
CA MET A 1 2.39 15.93 -0.73
C MET A 1 0.90 15.71 -0.72
N ASN A 2 0.42 14.89 -1.63
CA ASN A 2 -1.00 14.60 -1.72
C ASN A 2 -1.41 13.46 -0.80
N HIS A 3 -2.41 13.71 0.06
CA HIS A 3 -2.99 12.69 0.93
C HIS A 3 -4.51 12.76 0.81
N PRO A 4 -5.11 12.03 -0.15
CA PRO A 4 -6.56 12.04 -0.35
C PRO A 4 -7.33 11.79 0.94
N THR A 5 -8.36 12.59 1.18
CA THR A 5 -9.12 12.54 2.44
C THR A 5 -10.08 11.36 2.53
N GLU A 6 -10.40 10.74 1.40
CA GLU A 6 -11.28 9.57 1.35
C GLU A 6 -10.58 8.26 1.68
N LEU A 7 -9.24 8.29 1.82
CA LEU A 7 -8.43 7.12 2.14
C LEU A 7 -8.09 7.07 3.61
N LYS A 8 -7.71 5.87 4.07
CA LYS A 8 -7.08 5.68 5.38
C LYS A 8 -5.63 5.29 5.16
N TYR A 9 -4.81 5.49 6.17
CA TYR A 9 -3.36 5.31 6.07
C TYR A 9 -2.81 4.56 7.27
N THR A 10 -1.69 3.88 7.08
CA THR A 10 -0.98 3.23 8.17
C THR A 10 0.32 3.96 8.48
N LYS A 11 0.90 3.68 9.64
CA LYS A 11 2.19 4.25 10.03
C LYS A 11 3.35 3.69 9.20
N SER A 12 3.13 2.60 8.48
CA SER A 12 4.11 2.04 7.54
C SER A 12 3.92 2.59 6.12
N HIS A 13 3.03 3.58 5.96
CA HIS A 13 2.85 4.34 4.71
C HIS A 13 2.11 3.60 3.60
N GLU A 14 1.23 2.67 3.95
CA GLU A 14 0.27 2.12 3.01
C GLU A 14 -1.05 2.88 3.12
N TRP A 15 -1.79 2.97 2.01
CA TRP A 15 -3.14 3.51 2.03
C TRP A 15 -4.15 2.37 1.83
N LEU A 16 -5.37 2.62 2.30
CA LEU A 16 -6.47 1.66 2.29
C LEU A 16 -7.75 2.35 1.87
N ARG A 17 -8.47 1.69 0.99
CA ARG A 17 -9.82 2.10 0.57
C ARG A 17 -10.70 0.87 0.57
N ILE A 18 -11.91 0.97 1.11
CA ILE A 18 -12.87 -0.14 1.08
C ILE A 18 -13.88 0.13 -0.03
N GLU A 19 -14.00 -0.82 -0.95
CA GLU A 19 -14.97 -0.78 -2.04
C GLU A 19 -15.75 -2.09 -2.02
N ASP A 20 -17.05 -2.03 -1.75
CA ASP A 20 -17.94 -3.20 -1.73
C ASP A 20 -17.39 -4.35 -0.86
N GLY A 21 -16.86 -4.01 0.30
CA GLY A 21 -16.31 -5.00 1.23
C GLY A 21 -14.91 -5.49 0.88
N VAL A 22 -14.31 -4.97 -0.18
CA VAL A 22 -12.95 -5.31 -0.60
C VAL A 22 -12.00 -4.18 -0.23
N ALA A 23 -10.91 -4.53 0.42
CA ALA A 23 -9.86 -3.57 0.77
C ALA A 23 -8.90 -3.42 -0.41
N VAL A 24 -8.77 -2.20 -0.93
CA VAL A 24 -7.81 -1.85 -1.96
C VAL A 24 -6.62 -1.20 -1.28
N VAL A 25 -5.42 -1.69 -1.53
CA VAL A 25 -4.21 -1.30 -0.81
C VAL A 25 -3.13 -0.83 -1.77
N GLY A 26 -2.45 0.25 -1.40
CA GLY A 26 -1.30 0.76 -2.12
C GLY A 26 -0.36 1.50 -1.18
N ILE A 27 0.64 2.16 -1.73
CA ILE A 27 1.56 2.99 -0.94
C ILE A 27 1.24 4.47 -1.14
N SER A 28 1.54 5.26 -0.09
CA SER A 28 1.24 6.70 -0.12
C SER A 28 2.23 7.48 -0.96
N ASP A 29 1.90 8.74 -1.24
CA ASP A 29 2.79 9.68 -1.91
C ASP A 29 4.09 9.87 -1.10
N PHE A 30 3.97 9.94 0.21
CA PHE A 30 5.13 10.02 1.10
C PHE A 30 6.06 8.81 0.92
N ALA A 31 5.48 7.61 0.84
CA ALA A 31 6.25 6.37 0.69
C ALA A 31 7.02 6.35 -0.64
N GLN A 32 6.38 6.69 -1.75
CA GLN A 32 7.05 6.66 -3.05
C GLN A 32 8.14 7.72 -3.14
N ASP A 33 7.92 8.88 -2.50
CA ASP A 33 8.92 9.94 -2.49
C ASP A 33 10.17 9.50 -1.69
N ALA A 34 9.95 8.88 -0.55
CA ALA A 34 11.06 8.38 0.28
C ALA A 34 11.84 7.26 -0.42
N LEU A 35 11.16 6.41 -1.19
CA LEU A 35 11.79 5.33 -1.93
C LEU A 35 12.61 5.84 -3.12
N GLY A 36 12.15 6.90 -3.79
CA GLY A 36 12.69 7.30 -5.07
C GLY A 36 12.18 6.40 -6.18
N ASP A 37 12.92 6.31 -7.29
CA ASP A 37 12.46 5.57 -8.47
C ASP A 37 12.32 4.08 -8.19
N VAL A 38 11.09 3.58 -8.29
CA VAL A 38 10.77 2.17 -8.08
C VAL A 38 11.16 1.39 -9.34
N VAL A 39 11.91 0.31 -9.16
CA VAL A 39 12.42 -0.50 -10.27
C VAL A 39 11.88 -1.92 -10.28
N PHE A 40 11.35 -2.42 -9.16
CA PHE A 40 10.82 -3.77 -9.08
C PHE A 40 9.86 -3.90 -7.91
N ILE A 41 8.88 -4.80 -8.03
CA ILE A 41 7.95 -5.12 -6.97
C ILE A 41 7.73 -6.63 -6.91
N ASN A 42 7.72 -7.18 -5.70
CA ASN A 42 7.33 -8.56 -5.44
C ASN A 42 5.90 -8.59 -4.93
N LEU A 43 5.01 -9.19 -5.68
CA LEU A 43 3.59 -9.28 -5.37
C LEU A 43 3.25 -10.66 -4.80
N PRO A 44 2.23 -10.74 -3.92
CA PRO A 44 1.68 -12.04 -3.53
C PRO A 44 0.86 -12.62 -4.68
N GLN A 45 0.26 -13.77 -4.46
CA GLN A 45 -0.62 -14.42 -5.43
C GLN A 45 -2.06 -14.36 -4.93
N GLU A 46 -3.00 -14.41 -5.85
CA GLU A 46 -4.41 -14.54 -5.49
C GLU A 46 -4.59 -15.80 -4.66
N GLY A 47 -5.35 -15.70 -3.60
CA GLY A 47 -5.56 -16.78 -2.65
C GLY A 47 -4.62 -16.77 -1.45
N ASP A 48 -3.54 -15.99 -1.50
CA ASP A 48 -2.65 -15.85 -0.35
C ASP A 48 -3.37 -15.11 0.77
N GLU A 49 -3.06 -15.47 2.01
CA GLU A 49 -3.61 -14.78 3.17
C GLU A 49 -2.70 -13.65 3.58
N THR A 50 -3.31 -12.55 4.02
CA THR A 50 -2.59 -11.43 4.62
C THR A 50 -2.91 -11.35 6.10
N THR A 51 -1.98 -10.80 6.87
CA THR A 51 -2.18 -10.53 8.30
C THR A 51 -1.83 -9.07 8.55
N ALA A 52 -2.74 -8.34 9.18
CA ALA A 52 -2.51 -6.94 9.52
C ALA A 52 -1.20 -6.78 10.29
N GLY A 53 -0.35 -5.87 9.82
CA GLY A 53 0.95 -5.62 10.43
C GLY A 53 2.08 -6.51 9.92
N GLU A 54 1.81 -7.46 9.02
CA GLU A 54 2.84 -8.33 8.46
C GLU A 54 3.08 -8.05 6.99
N SER A 55 4.28 -8.37 6.51
CA SER A 55 4.66 -8.15 5.12
C SER A 55 3.86 -9.04 4.17
N PHE A 56 3.39 -8.46 3.07
CA PHE A 56 2.76 -9.23 1.99
C PHE A 56 3.58 -9.21 0.69
N GLY A 57 4.68 -8.49 0.69
CA GLY A 57 5.55 -8.35 -0.46
C GLY A 57 6.62 -7.32 -0.19
N ASP A 58 7.35 -6.92 -1.22
CA ASP A 58 8.34 -5.86 -1.09
C ASP A 58 8.46 -5.06 -2.38
N VAL A 59 9.06 -3.89 -2.27
CA VAL A 59 9.29 -3.00 -3.38
C VAL A 59 10.75 -2.59 -3.39
N GLU A 60 11.38 -2.64 -4.56
CA GLU A 60 12.76 -2.24 -4.74
C GLU A 60 12.84 -0.92 -5.49
N SER A 61 13.67 -0.03 -5.00
CA SER A 61 13.96 1.24 -5.65
C SER A 61 15.45 1.34 -5.94
N VAL A 62 15.84 2.42 -6.60
CA VAL A 62 17.26 2.70 -6.85
C VAL A 62 18.06 2.92 -5.56
N LYS A 63 17.39 3.19 -4.44
CA LYS A 63 18.01 3.47 -3.13
C LYS A 63 17.95 2.30 -2.16
N ALA A 64 16.87 1.50 -2.17
CA ALA A 64 16.59 0.57 -1.08
C ALA A 64 15.56 -0.48 -1.47
N VAL A 65 15.43 -1.49 -0.59
CA VAL A 65 14.34 -2.47 -0.62
C VAL A 65 13.47 -2.21 0.60
N SER A 66 12.17 -2.14 0.43
CA SER A 66 11.22 -1.89 1.52
C SER A 66 10.13 -2.94 1.54
N GLU A 67 9.81 -3.45 2.71
CA GLU A 67 8.70 -4.38 2.85
C GLU A 67 7.37 -3.64 2.74
N LEU A 68 6.40 -4.30 2.13
CA LEU A 68 5.02 -3.83 2.06
C LEU A 68 4.24 -4.50 3.18
N ILE A 69 3.74 -3.70 4.10
CA ILE A 69 3.03 -4.20 5.29
C ILE A 69 1.53 -4.12 5.04
N SER A 70 0.83 -5.23 5.27
CA SER A 70 -0.61 -5.25 5.05
C SER A 70 -1.35 -4.48 6.13
N PRO A 71 -2.24 -3.56 5.74
CA PRO A 71 -3.10 -2.88 6.72
C PRO A 71 -4.25 -3.76 7.20
N VAL A 72 -4.49 -4.89 6.56
CA VAL A 72 -5.66 -5.73 6.86
C VAL A 72 -5.30 -7.21 6.87
N SER A 73 -6.08 -7.98 7.62
CA SER A 73 -6.06 -9.45 7.58
C SER A 73 -7.18 -9.92 6.67
N GLY A 74 -6.90 -10.81 5.76
CA GLY A 74 -7.88 -11.34 4.82
C GLY A 74 -7.22 -12.19 3.75
N THR A 75 -7.88 -12.31 2.60
CA THR A 75 -7.39 -13.12 1.49
C THR A 75 -7.22 -12.24 0.24
N VAL A 76 -6.07 -12.36 -0.40
CA VAL A 76 -5.79 -11.61 -1.64
C VAL A 76 -6.73 -12.11 -2.75
N CYS A 77 -7.53 -11.21 -3.29
CA CYS A 77 -8.44 -11.53 -4.39
C CYS A 77 -7.98 -10.95 -5.74
N ALA A 78 -7.05 -10.01 -5.72
CA ALA A 78 -6.48 -9.46 -6.94
C ALA A 78 -5.12 -8.84 -6.65
N VAL A 79 -4.24 -8.88 -7.65
CA VAL A 79 -2.96 -8.17 -7.62
C VAL A 79 -2.87 -7.31 -8.89
N ASN A 80 -2.21 -6.16 -8.80
CA ASN A 80 -2.06 -5.28 -9.95
C ASN A 80 -0.85 -5.70 -10.79
N GLU A 81 -1.09 -6.56 -11.77
CA GLU A 81 -0.02 -7.12 -12.59
C GLU A 81 0.69 -6.08 -13.47
N GLU A 82 0.07 -4.93 -13.72
CA GLU A 82 0.72 -3.85 -14.47
C GLU A 82 2.00 -3.39 -13.79
N LEU A 83 2.07 -3.51 -12.47
CA LEU A 83 3.25 -3.10 -11.71
C LEU A 83 4.46 -3.99 -11.97
N LEU A 84 4.24 -5.22 -12.46
CA LEU A 84 5.34 -6.10 -12.83
C LEU A 84 6.07 -5.59 -14.08
N ASP A 85 5.34 -4.99 -15.01
CA ASP A 85 5.89 -4.43 -16.24
C ASP A 85 6.27 -2.96 -16.09
N ALA A 86 5.57 -2.23 -15.24
CA ALA A 86 5.72 -0.79 -15.08
C ALA A 86 5.68 -0.39 -13.59
N PRO A 87 6.68 -0.81 -12.79
CA PRO A 87 6.69 -0.50 -11.35
C PRO A 87 6.77 1.01 -11.08
N GLU A 88 7.25 1.81 -12.02
CA GLU A 88 7.31 3.27 -11.91
C GLU A 88 5.93 3.93 -11.83
N LEU A 89 4.85 3.20 -12.09
CA LEU A 89 3.49 3.71 -11.88
C LEU A 89 3.28 4.09 -10.41
N LEU A 90 3.96 3.43 -9.49
CA LEU A 90 3.92 3.77 -8.06
C LEU A 90 4.46 5.17 -7.79
N ASN A 91 5.42 5.62 -8.60
CA ASN A 91 5.96 6.98 -8.50
C ASN A 91 5.07 8.00 -9.21
N GLN A 92 4.48 7.62 -10.34
CA GLN A 92 3.71 8.53 -11.17
C GLN A 92 2.36 8.89 -10.55
N ASP A 93 1.67 7.89 -10.02
CA ASP A 93 0.37 8.10 -9.37
C ASP A 93 0.12 6.98 -8.35
N PRO A 94 0.65 7.15 -7.12
CA PRO A 94 0.55 6.10 -6.10
C PRO A 94 -0.89 5.78 -5.68
N TYR A 95 -1.83 6.69 -5.88
CA TYR A 95 -3.22 6.48 -5.49
C TYR A 95 -4.07 5.83 -6.58
N ALA A 96 -3.62 5.86 -7.82
CA ALA A 96 -4.23 5.09 -8.92
C ALA A 96 -3.56 3.72 -9.06
N ALA A 97 -2.29 3.62 -8.69
CA ALA A 97 -1.51 2.39 -8.78
C ALA A 97 -1.71 1.53 -7.52
N TRP A 98 -2.91 0.94 -7.41
CA TRP A 98 -3.17 0.00 -6.31
C TRP A 98 -2.26 -1.23 -6.46
N ILE A 99 -1.95 -1.89 -5.34
CA ILE A 99 -1.03 -3.03 -5.31
C ILE A 99 -1.79 -4.34 -5.19
N ILE A 100 -2.63 -4.47 -4.16
CA ILE A 100 -3.43 -5.67 -3.94
C ILE A 100 -4.87 -5.29 -3.56
N LYS A 101 -5.78 -6.27 -3.72
CA LYS A 101 -7.14 -6.19 -3.19
C LYS A 101 -7.33 -7.40 -2.29
N VAL A 102 -7.94 -7.18 -1.13
CA VAL A 102 -8.14 -8.19 -0.09
C VAL A 102 -9.62 -8.29 0.26
N TYR A 103 -10.17 -9.49 0.24
CA TYR A 103 -11.56 -9.72 0.67
C TYR A 103 -11.56 -10.54 1.97
N ASN A 104 -12.75 -10.77 2.54
CA ASN A 104 -12.88 -11.44 3.83
C ASN A 104 -12.05 -10.78 4.93
N VAL A 105 -12.09 -9.45 4.98
CA VAL A 105 -11.31 -8.69 5.95
C VAL A 105 -11.82 -8.99 7.37
N THR A 106 -10.92 -9.48 8.23
CA THR A 106 -11.24 -9.86 9.61
C THR A 106 -10.58 -8.97 10.64
N GLY A 107 -9.62 -8.15 10.25
CA GLY A 107 -8.93 -7.25 11.16
C GLY A 107 -8.14 -6.21 10.40
N THR A 108 -7.81 -5.11 11.08
CA THR A 108 -7.03 -4.03 10.49
C THR A 108 -5.95 -3.58 11.46
N GLU A 109 -4.89 -2.97 10.90
CA GLU A 109 -3.93 -2.19 11.66
C GLU A 109 -4.59 -0.91 12.17
N GLU A 110 -3.90 -0.17 13.03
CA GLU A 110 -4.31 1.18 13.40
C GLU A 110 -4.32 2.04 12.14
N LEU A 111 -5.49 2.57 11.82
CA LEU A 111 -5.68 3.40 10.62
C LEU A 111 -5.75 4.86 11.02
N LEU A 112 -5.08 5.69 10.23
CA LEU A 112 -5.07 7.15 10.38
C LEU A 112 -5.90 7.76 9.26
N ASP A 113 -6.64 8.84 9.55
CA ASP A 113 -7.23 9.62 8.48
C ASP A 113 -6.14 10.49 7.83
N ALA A 114 -6.50 11.21 6.77
CA ALA A 114 -5.52 12.01 6.02
C ALA A 114 -4.84 13.07 6.90
N ALA A 115 -5.59 13.73 7.78
CA ALA A 115 -5.04 14.77 8.64
C ALA A 115 -4.10 14.19 9.70
N GLU A 116 -4.47 13.07 10.30
CA GLU A 116 -3.63 12.37 11.27
C GLU A 116 -2.35 11.85 10.62
N TYR A 117 -2.48 11.30 9.42
CA TYR A 117 -1.35 10.79 8.67
C TYR A 117 -0.39 11.90 8.27
N GLU A 118 -0.92 13.04 7.81
CA GLU A 118 -0.10 14.19 7.45
C GLU A 118 0.72 14.68 8.65
N ALA A 119 0.09 14.75 9.83
CA ALA A 119 0.77 15.11 11.06
C ALA A 119 1.85 14.09 11.43
N PHE A 120 1.57 12.81 11.23
CA PHE A 120 2.52 11.74 11.49
C PHE A 120 3.75 11.87 10.57
N CYS A 121 3.54 12.10 9.28
CA CYS A 121 4.63 12.28 8.31
C CYS A 121 5.50 13.50 8.64
N ALA A 122 4.89 14.57 9.14
CA ALA A 122 5.62 15.80 9.49
C ALA A 122 6.60 15.58 10.64
N ASN A 123 6.40 14.52 11.43
CA ASN A 123 7.25 14.20 12.58
C ASN A 123 8.29 13.09 12.28
N GLU A 124 8.38 12.64 11.07
CA GLU A 124 9.37 11.63 10.67
C GLU A 124 10.69 12.21 10.19
#